data_747878d08132129b73d760034fba3ef8
#
_entry.id   747878d08132129b73d760034fba3ef8
#
_cell.length_a   1.000
_cell.length_b   1.000
_cell.length_c   1.000
_cell.angle_alpha   90.00
_cell.angle_beta   90.00
_cell.angle_gamma   90.00
#
_symmetry.space_group_name_H-M   'P 1'
#
loop_
_entity.id
_entity.type
_entity.pdbx_description
1 polymer ?
#
loop_
_entity_poly.entity_id
_entity_poly.type
_entity_poly.pdbx_seq_one_letter_code
_entity_poly.pdbx_strand_id
1 'polypeptide(L)'
;RFLSICIDCHILCDIPNIGKTFTARYYVKGHRNAIYVDCSQVKTKLKLVRKIASEFGVDSKGHYADVYEDLVYYLRSIEHPLIILDEAGDLQYEAFLELKALWNATERCCAWYMMGADGLKEKINRSIECKKVGYTEMLSRYGGRYSKVTPDDGKERDKFLRHQAEVVARANAPKDADIATIVRKTNGGLRRVYTEIEKLKLA
;
A
#
# COMPACT_ATOMS: atom_id res chain seq x y z
N ARG A 1 3.62 20.90 26.17
CA ARG A 1 4.44 20.13 25.18
C ARG A 1 3.48 19.58 24.15
N PHE A 2 3.28 20.32 23.07
CA PHE A 2 2.61 19.79 21.87
C PHE A 2 3.56 18.79 21.23
N LEU A 3 3.35 17.51 21.47
CA LEU A 3 3.86 16.47 20.59
C LEU A 3 3.12 16.68 19.27
N SER A 4 3.78 17.26 18.28
CA SER A 4 3.32 17.24 16.92
C SER A 4 3.38 15.78 16.46
N ILE A 5 2.24 15.12 16.51
CA ILE A 5 2.07 13.82 15.88
C ILE A 5 2.17 14.12 14.39
N CYS A 6 3.35 13.91 13.82
CA CYS A 6 3.52 13.96 12.37
C CYS A 6 2.69 12.84 11.78
N ILE A 7 1.55 13.18 11.20
CA ILE A 7 0.78 12.26 10.37
C ILE A 7 1.52 12.22 9.03
N ASP A 8 2.44 11.27 8.92
CA ASP A 8 3.26 11.11 7.72
C ASP A 8 2.48 10.38 6.62
N CYS A 9 2.45 11.00 5.46
CA CYS A 9 1.96 10.35 4.24
C CYS A 9 3.13 9.85 3.41
N HIS A 10 3.05 8.63 2.89
CA HIS A 10 4.16 8.00 2.17
C HIS A 10 3.71 7.36 0.85
N ILE A 11 4.61 7.36 -0.13
CA ILE A 11 4.48 6.55 -1.35
C ILE A 11 5.61 5.52 -1.35
N LEU A 12 5.24 4.24 -1.25
CA LEU A 12 6.16 3.11 -1.38
C LEU A 12 6.12 2.58 -2.81
N CYS A 13 7.23 2.74 -3.53
CA CYS A 13 7.42 2.14 -4.86
C CYS A 13 8.58 1.16 -4.79
N ASP A 14 8.30 -0.12 -4.96
CA ASP A 14 9.32 -1.16 -4.85
C ASP A 14 8.98 -2.37 -5.71
N ILE A 15 9.98 -3.20 -5.99
CA ILE A 15 9.83 -4.39 -6.82
C ILE A 15 8.68 -5.29 -6.34
N PRO A 16 8.08 -6.08 -7.22
CA PRO A 16 7.02 -7.02 -6.85
C PRO A 16 7.55 -8.15 -5.96
N ASN A 17 6.64 -8.82 -5.25
CA ASN A 17 6.90 -10.02 -4.44
C ASN A 17 7.80 -9.85 -3.20
N ILE A 18 7.97 -8.63 -2.68
CA ILE A 18 8.68 -8.36 -1.41
C ILE A 18 7.77 -8.36 -0.18
N GLY A 19 6.49 -8.69 -0.34
CA GLY A 19 5.54 -8.80 0.77
C GLY A 19 4.72 -7.55 1.08
N LYS A 20 4.75 -6.49 0.26
CA LYS A 20 3.97 -5.23 0.46
C LYS A 20 2.53 -5.50 0.88
N THR A 21 1.77 -6.15 0.02
CA THR A 21 0.35 -6.48 0.25
C THR A 21 0.12 -7.30 1.51
N PHE A 22 0.98 -8.31 1.76
CA PHE A 22 0.88 -9.15 2.95
C PHE A 22 1.08 -8.32 4.22
N THR A 23 2.13 -7.51 4.26
CA THR A 23 2.45 -6.66 5.42
C THR A 23 1.34 -5.65 5.69
N ALA A 24 0.80 -5.00 4.65
CA ALA A 24 -0.31 -4.06 4.78
C ALA A 24 -1.56 -4.72 5.36
N ARG A 25 -1.97 -5.88 4.82
CA ARG A 25 -3.13 -6.63 5.33
C ARG A 25 -2.91 -7.15 6.75
N TYR A 26 -1.69 -7.57 7.07
CA TYR A 26 -1.35 -8.00 8.43
C TYR A 26 -1.43 -6.84 9.43
N TYR A 27 -0.90 -5.67 9.06
CA TYR A 27 -0.96 -4.46 9.88
C TYR A 27 -2.42 -4.07 10.20
N VAL A 28 -3.27 -4.00 9.20
CA VAL A 28 -4.68 -3.61 9.34
C VAL A 28 -5.45 -4.55 10.28
N LYS A 29 -5.15 -5.85 10.29
CA LYS A 29 -5.79 -6.81 11.23
C LYS A 29 -5.57 -6.47 12.71
N GLY A 30 -4.45 -5.85 13.03
CA GLY A 30 -4.09 -5.46 14.40
C GLY A 30 -4.45 -4.02 14.78
N HIS A 31 -4.96 -3.21 13.84
CA HIS A 31 -5.17 -1.77 14.03
C HIS A 31 -6.58 -1.35 13.58
N ARG A 32 -7.47 -1.10 14.54
CA ARG A 32 -8.91 -0.82 14.28
C ARG A 32 -9.16 0.39 13.38
N ASN A 33 -8.29 1.40 13.43
CA ASN A 33 -8.44 2.64 12.67
C ASN A 33 -7.59 2.64 11.38
N ALA A 34 -7.10 1.46 10.96
CA ALA A 34 -6.38 1.30 9.70
C ALA A 34 -7.20 0.44 8.73
N ILE A 35 -7.25 0.86 7.46
CA ILE A 35 -7.90 0.11 6.38
C ILE A 35 -6.93 -0.18 5.23
N TYR A 36 -7.26 -1.24 4.49
CA TYR A 36 -6.55 -1.65 3.27
C TYR A 36 -7.51 -1.61 2.08
N VAL A 37 -7.09 -0.95 1.01
CA VAL A 37 -7.84 -0.87 -0.24
C VAL A 37 -6.96 -1.35 -1.39
N ASP A 38 -7.43 -2.36 -2.12
CA ASP A 38 -6.86 -2.81 -3.38
C ASP A 38 -7.38 -1.94 -4.53
N CYS A 39 -6.56 -1.01 -4.99
CA CYS A 39 -6.94 -0.05 -6.04
C CYS A 39 -7.14 -0.70 -7.41
N SER A 40 -6.64 -1.92 -7.63
CA SER A 40 -6.88 -2.66 -8.88
C SER A 40 -8.36 -2.97 -9.08
N GLN A 41 -9.14 -3.07 -7.99
CA GLN A 41 -10.57 -3.37 -7.99
C GLN A 41 -11.46 -2.10 -8.02
N VAL A 42 -10.90 -0.94 -7.67
CA VAL A 42 -11.68 0.30 -7.43
C VAL A 42 -11.10 1.52 -8.15
N LYS A 43 -10.77 1.36 -9.42
CA LYS A 43 -10.00 2.31 -10.24
C LYS A 43 -10.63 3.71 -10.39
N THR A 44 -11.96 3.84 -10.24
CA THR A 44 -12.69 5.11 -10.42
C THR A 44 -12.93 5.82 -9.09
N LYS A 45 -13.11 7.15 -9.12
CA LYS A 45 -13.36 7.96 -7.92
C LYS A 45 -14.53 7.44 -7.08
N LEU A 46 -15.65 7.13 -7.72
CA LEU A 46 -16.85 6.66 -7.04
C LEU A 46 -16.64 5.32 -6.33
N LYS A 47 -16.01 4.35 -7.01
CA LYS A 47 -15.70 3.04 -6.42
C LYS A 47 -14.68 3.17 -5.29
N LEU A 48 -13.68 4.04 -5.45
CA LEU A 48 -12.64 4.26 -4.45
C LEU A 48 -13.22 4.83 -3.16
N VAL A 49 -13.98 5.93 -3.23
CA VAL A 49 -14.57 6.58 -2.04
C VAL A 49 -15.54 5.64 -1.33
N ARG A 50 -16.40 4.95 -2.08
CA ARG A 50 -17.32 3.96 -1.51
C ARG A 50 -16.60 2.79 -0.85
N LYS A 51 -15.49 2.34 -1.42
CA LYS A 51 -14.70 1.26 -0.81
C LYS A 51 -14.05 1.73 0.48
N ILE A 52 -13.46 2.92 0.51
CA ILE A 52 -12.88 3.50 1.73
C ILE A 52 -13.96 3.64 2.81
N ALA A 53 -15.13 4.20 2.48
CA ALA A 53 -16.25 4.32 3.41
C ALA A 53 -16.69 2.96 3.97
N SER A 54 -16.87 1.97 3.09
CA SER A 54 -17.26 0.61 3.47
C SER A 54 -16.23 -0.08 4.38
N GLU A 55 -14.93 0.12 4.15
CA GLU A 55 -13.87 -0.48 5.00
C GLU A 55 -13.87 0.12 6.42
N PHE A 56 -14.27 1.37 6.57
CA PHE A 56 -14.46 2.00 7.89
C PHE A 56 -15.84 1.74 8.50
N GLY A 57 -16.73 1.01 7.81
CA GLY A 57 -18.10 0.77 8.26
C GLY A 57 -19.06 1.97 8.10
N VAL A 58 -18.67 2.99 7.32
CA VAL A 58 -19.53 4.11 6.95
C VAL A 58 -20.46 3.67 5.82
N ASP A 59 -21.72 4.20 5.79
CA ASP A 59 -22.64 3.88 4.71
C ASP A 59 -22.06 4.29 3.35
N SER A 60 -21.98 3.34 2.45
CA SER A 60 -21.38 3.50 1.12
C SER A 60 -22.37 3.46 -0.03
N LYS A 61 -23.69 3.34 0.27
CA LYS A 61 -24.74 3.10 -0.74
C LYS A 61 -25.50 4.35 -1.17
N GLY A 62 -25.44 5.43 -0.39
CA GLY A 62 -26.14 6.69 -0.65
C GLY A 62 -25.66 7.49 -1.86
N HIS A 63 -26.11 8.72 -2.01
CA HIS A 63 -25.59 9.65 -2.99
C HIS A 63 -24.11 9.91 -2.73
N TYR A 64 -23.34 10.16 -3.79
CA TYR A 64 -21.90 10.32 -3.67
C TYR A 64 -21.51 11.44 -2.71
N ALA A 65 -22.21 12.55 -2.73
CA ALA A 65 -21.96 13.68 -1.85
C ALA A 65 -22.11 13.28 -0.37
N ASP A 66 -23.19 12.59 -0.03
CA ASP A 66 -23.47 12.14 1.33
C ASP A 66 -22.39 11.16 1.82
N VAL A 67 -22.05 10.16 0.99
CA VAL A 67 -20.98 9.19 1.31
C VAL A 67 -19.64 9.89 1.54
N TYR A 68 -19.32 10.91 0.73
CA TYR A 68 -18.10 11.67 0.87
C TYR A 68 -18.07 12.48 2.17
N GLU A 69 -19.15 13.19 2.48
CA GLU A 69 -19.27 14.01 3.69
C GLU A 69 -19.23 13.15 4.95
N ASP A 70 -19.97 12.04 4.97
CA ASP A 70 -19.99 11.09 6.08
C ASP A 70 -18.61 10.45 6.31
N LEU A 71 -17.91 10.10 5.22
CA LEU A 71 -16.54 9.58 5.31
C LEU A 71 -15.59 10.61 5.91
N VAL A 72 -15.63 11.87 5.43
CA VAL A 72 -14.78 12.94 5.95
C VAL A 72 -15.08 13.21 7.42
N TYR A 73 -16.37 13.27 7.79
CA TYR A 73 -16.78 13.42 9.18
C TYR A 73 -16.24 12.30 10.07
N TYR A 74 -16.41 11.04 9.63
CA TYR A 74 -15.92 9.88 10.35
C TYR A 74 -14.40 9.90 10.55
N LEU A 75 -13.63 10.15 9.47
CA LEU A 75 -12.17 10.23 9.52
C LEU A 75 -11.66 11.30 10.49
N ARG A 76 -12.40 12.40 10.63
CA ARG A 76 -12.06 13.47 11.59
C ARG A 76 -12.46 13.14 13.03
N SER A 77 -13.37 12.20 13.23
CA SER A 77 -13.88 11.84 14.55
C SER A 77 -13.09 10.73 15.24
N ILE A 78 -12.33 9.93 14.51
CA ILE A 78 -11.54 8.83 15.05
C ILE A 78 -10.07 9.21 15.24
N GLU A 79 -9.40 8.55 16.17
CA GLU A 79 -7.98 8.77 16.45
C GLU A 79 -7.09 8.08 15.43
N HIS A 80 -6.18 8.84 14.81
CA HIS A 80 -5.13 8.34 13.92
C HIS A 80 -5.58 7.36 12.82
N PRO A 81 -6.59 7.71 12.01
CA PRO A 81 -6.98 6.86 10.89
C PRO A 81 -5.81 6.70 9.90
N LEU A 82 -5.65 5.48 9.38
CA LEU A 82 -4.67 5.16 8.35
C LEU A 82 -5.36 4.50 7.16
N ILE A 83 -5.15 5.04 5.98
CA ILE A 83 -5.65 4.47 4.72
C ILE A 83 -4.47 3.95 3.90
N ILE A 84 -4.42 2.65 3.67
CA ILE A 84 -3.40 1.99 2.85
C ILE A 84 -4.00 1.66 1.48
N LEU A 85 -3.45 2.28 0.45
CA LEU A 85 -3.85 2.12 -0.95
C LEU A 85 -2.82 1.26 -1.67
N ASP A 86 -3.14 0.00 -1.92
CA ASP A 86 -2.28 -0.93 -2.66
C ASP A 86 -2.61 -0.89 -4.16
N GLU A 87 -1.61 -1.18 -5.01
CA GLU A 87 -1.70 -1.05 -6.47
C GLU A 87 -2.26 0.33 -6.91
N ALA A 88 -1.83 1.40 -6.22
CA ALA A 88 -2.32 2.76 -6.45
C ALA A 88 -2.04 3.27 -7.88
N GLY A 89 -1.09 2.67 -8.60
CA GLY A 89 -0.84 2.93 -10.01
C GLY A 89 -2.04 2.64 -10.92
N ASP A 90 -2.96 1.78 -10.50
CA ASP A 90 -4.15 1.41 -11.26
C ASP A 90 -5.27 2.45 -11.23
N LEU A 91 -5.22 3.39 -10.28
CA LEU A 91 -6.24 4.44 -10.16
C LEU A 91 -6.31 5.32 -11.39
N GLN A 92 -7.51 5.63 -11.84
CA GLN A 92 -7.76 6.62 -12.90
C GLN A 92 -7.45 8.04 -12.42
N TYR A 93 -7.27 8.96 -13.35
CA TYR A 93 -6.91 10.34 -13.04
C TYR A 93 -7.88 11.03 -12.08
N GLU A 94 -9.18 10.86 -12.30
CA GLU A 94 -10.21 11.44 -11.44
C GLU A 94 -10.15 10.89 -10.01
N ALA A 95 -9.78 9.62 -9.85
CA ALA A 95 -9.59 9.03 -8.53
C ALA A 95 -8.36 9.62 -7.82
N PHE A 96 -7.29 9.93 -8.53
CA PHE A 96 -6.15 10.67 -7.97
C PHE A 96 -6.52 12.09 -7.52
N LEU A 97 -7.35 12.79 -8.30
CA LEU A 97 -7.85 14.11 -7.89
C LEU A 97 -8.74 14.02 -6.64
N GLU A 98 -9.54 12.96 -6.56
CA GLU A 98 -10.39 12.72 -5.39
C GLU A 98 -9.60 12.39 -4.13
N LEU A 99 -8.50 11.62 -4.26
CA LEU A 99 -7.57 11.41 -3.15
C LEU A 99 -6.96 12.72 -2.65
N LYS A 100 -6.63 13.64 -3.56
CA LYS A 100 -6.17 14.98 -3.20
C LYS A 100 -7.24 15.76 -2.42
N ALA A 101 -8.51 15.66 -2.83
CA ALA A 101 -9.64 16.30 -2.15
C ALA A 101 -9.84 15.73 -0.74
N LEU A 102 -9.86 14.40 -0.62
CA LEU A 102 -9.96 13.70 0.67
C LEU A 102 -8.79 14.03 1.60
N TRP A 103 -7.57 14.06 1.06
CA TRP A 103 -6.39 14.46 1.83
C TRP A 103 -6.54 15.88 2.38
N ASN A 104 -6.95 16.84 1.54
CA ASN A 104 -7.19 18.22 2.00
C ASN A 104 -8.28 18.27 3.08
N ALA A 105 -9.36 17.51 2.90
CA ALA A 105 -10.44 17.44 3.86
C ALA A 105 -10.05 16.79 5.19
N THR A 106 -9.03 15.92 5.20
CA THR A 106 -8.56 15.18 6.38
C THR A 106 -7.12 15.53 6.76
N GLU A 107 -6.65 16.71 6.35
CA GLU A 107 -5.30 17.18 6.68
C GLU A 107 -5.09 17.18 8.19
N ARG A 108 -3.96 16.65 8.64
CA ARG A 108 -3.57 16.48 10.05
C ARG A 108 -4.44 15.53 10.88
N CYS A 109 -5.43 14.87 10.26
CA CYS A 109 -6.27 13.90 10.95
C CYS A 109 -6.01 12.47 10.48
N CYS A 110 -5.74 12.27 9.18
CA CYS A 110 -5.64 10.96 8.55
C CYS A 110 -4.28 10.76 7.88
N ALA A 111 -3.64 9.62 8.14
CA ALA A 111 -2.45 9.18 7.43
C ALA A 111 -2.82 8.43 6.14
N TRP A 112 -2.08 8.70 5.07
CA TRP A 112 -2.28 8.11 3.76
C TRP A 112 -1.01 7.40 3.28
N TYR A 113 -1.13 6.14 2.96
CA TYR A 113 -0.02 5.33 2.50
C TYR A 113 -0.34 4.71 1.15
N MET A 114 0.36 5.14 0.10
CA MET A 114 0.24 4.56 -1.24
C MET A 114 1.32 3.52 -1.46
N MET A 115 0.96 2.39 -2.04
CA MET A 115 1.90 1.35 -2.44
C MET A 115 1.72 0.96 -3.90
N GLY A 116 2.82 0.59 -4.53
CA GLY A 116 2.83 0.07 -5.88
C GLY A 116 4.20 -0.49 -6.27
N ALA A 117 4.31 -0.94 -7.51
CA ALA A 117 5.56 -1.23 -8.16
C ALA A 117 6.12 0.04 -8.84
N ASP A 118 7.21 -0.09 -9.59
CA ASP A 118 7.83 1.02 -10.33
C ASP A 118 6.84 1.76 -11.25
N GLY A 119 5.83 1.07 -11.79
CA GLY A 119 4.79 1.68 -12.60
C GLY A 119 3.98 2.78 -11.91
N LEU A 120 3.83 2.76 -10.57
CA LEU A 120 3.23 3.86 -9.83
C LEU A 120 4.12 5.11 -9.89
N LYS A 121 5.41 4.95 -9.63
CA LYS A 121 6.40 6.03 -9.71
C LYS A 121 6.47 6.62 -11.12
N GLU A 122 6.56 5.77 -12.14
CA GLU A 122 6.60 6.19 -13.55
C GLU A 122 5.33 6.95 -13.94
N LYS A 123 4.16 6.48 -13.53
CA LYS A 123 2.88 7.15 -13.79
C LYS A 123 2.83 8.55 -13.19
N ILE A 124 3.25 8.70 -11.92
CA ILE A 124 3.25 10.00 -11.24
C ILE A 124 4.25 10.93 -11.92
N ASN A 125 5.49 10.49 -12.15
CA ASN A 125 6.53 11.32 -12.76
C ASN A 125 6.14 11.76 -14.18
N ARG A 126 5.68 10.84 -15.03
CA ARG A 126 5.19 11.16 -16.38
C ARG A 126 4.03 12.15 -16.36
N SER A 127 3.13 12.02 -15.39
CA SER A 127 2.00 12.95 -15.25
C SER A 127 2.47 14.34 -14.83
N ILE A 128 3.51 14.45 -14.00
CA ILE A 128 4.14 15.72 -13.61
C ILE A 128 4.86 16.36 -14.81
N GLU A 129 5.65 15.59 -15.56
CA GLU A 129 6.33 16.04 -16.78
C GLU A 129 5.34 16.58 -17.83
N CYS A 130 4.21 15.90 -17.99
CA CYS A 130 3.11 16.33 -18.84
C CYS A 130 2.29 17.49 -18.23
N LYS A 131 2.71 18.08 -17.11
CA LYS A 131 2.02 19.17 -16.38
C LYS A 131 0.56 18.84 -16.04
N LYS A 132 0.25 17.58 -15.79
CA LYS A 132 -1.09 17.14 -15.45
C LYS A 132 -1.47 17.64 -14.06
N VAL A 133 -2.58 18.38 -13.96
CA VAL A 133 -3.03 19.03 -12.71
C VAL A 133 -3.19 18.00 -11.59
N GLY A 134 -2.72 18.36 -10.40
CA GLY A 134 -2.92 17.57 -9.16
C GLY A 134 -1.79 16.63 -8.81
N TYR A 135 -0.95 16.19 -9.75
CA TYR A 135 0.11 15.21 -9.44
C TYR A 135 1.30 15.80 -8.69
N THR A 136 1.71 17.03 -9.01
CA THR A 136 2.77 17.75 -8.28
C THR A 136 2.37 17.98 -6.82
N GLU A 137 1.13 18.44 -6.62
CA GLU A 137 0.59 18.69 -5.29
C GLU A 137 0.42 17.40 -4.50
N MET A 138 -0.03 16.30 -5.15
CA MET A 138 -0.09 14.98 -4.53
C MET A 138 1.28 14.52 -4.06
N LEU A 139 2.28 14.54 -4.94
CA LEU A 139 3.63 14.11 -4.58
C LEU A 139 4.18 14.94 -3.41
N SER A 140 3.94 16.25 -3.41
CA SER A 140 4.34 17.15 -2.30
C SER A 140 3.71 16.74 -0.97
N ARG A 141 2.41 16.39 -0.95
CA ARG A 141 1.68 15.96 0.26
C ARG A 141 2.18 14.64 0.82
N TYR A 142 2.72 13.78 -0.04
CA TYR A 142 3.33 12.51 0.34
C TYR A 142 4.85 12.62 0.58
N GLY A 143 5.34 13.80 0.95
CA GLY A 143 6.73 14.04 1.33
C GLY A 143 7.70 14.28 0.16
N GLY A 144 7.21 14.44 -1.06
CA GLY A 144 8.01 14.78 -2.25
C GLY A 144 8.97 13.69 -2.72
N ARG A 145 8.87 12.48 -2.16
CA ARG A 145 9.79 11.37 -2.44
C ARG A 145 9.08 10.02 -2.46
N TYR A 146 9.73 9.06 -3.09
CA TYR A 146 9.31 7.66 -3.07
C TYR A 146 10.15 6.87 -2.08
N SER A 147 9.49 6.14 -1.20
CA SER A 147 10.14 5.21 -0.28
C SER A 147 10.39 3.88 -0.98
N LYS A 148 11.46 3.19 -0.57
CA LYS A 148 11.85 1.88 -1.05
C LYS A 148 12.43 1.07 0.09
N VAL A 149 12.16 -0.22 0.13
CA VAL A 149 12.67 -1.14 1.15
C VAL A 149 13.88 -1.90 0.63
N THR A 150 13.85 -2.28 -0.66
CA THR A 150 14.96 -3.02 -1.27
C THR A 150 16.15 -2.11 -1.57
N PRO A 151 17.40 -2.57 -1.34
CA PRO A 151 18.59 -1.83 -1.72
C PRO A 151 18.65 -1.51 -3.21
N ASP A 152 19.25 -0.37 -3.56
CA ASP A 152 19.42 0.03 -4.96
C ASP A 152 20.55 -0.75 -5.66
N ASP A 153 21.62 -1.07 -4.94
CA ASP A 153 22.70 -1.91 -5.48
C ASP A 153 22.20 -3.33 -5.78
N GLY A 154 22.53 -3.84 -6.95
CA GLY A 154 22.06 -5.14 -7.42
C GLY A 154 22.51 -6.31 -6.54
N LYS A 155 23.77 -6.31 -6.07
CA LYS A 155 24.30 -7.38 -5.24
C LYS A 155 23.72 -7.36 -3.83
N GLU A 156 23.56 -6.18 -3.26
CA GLU A 156 22.91 -6.01 -1.96
C GLU A 156 21.42 -6.38 -2.01
N ARG A 157 20.74 -6.01 -3.10
CA ARG A 157 19.34 -6.39 -3.34
C ARG A 157 19.18 -7.91 -3.43
N ASP A 158 20.04 -8.60 -4.18
CA ASP A 158 20.00 -10.06 -4.28
C ASP A 158 20.25 -10.72 -2.92
N LYS A 159 21.20 -10.21 -2.15
CA LYS A 159 21.45 -10.67 -0.78
C LYS A 159 20.24 -10.45 0.12
N PHE A 160 19.63 -9.28 0.06
CA PHE A 160 18.44 -8.94 0.81
C PHE A 160 17.28 -9.86 0.47
N LEU A 161 16.99 -10.10 -0.81
CA LEU A 161 15.90 -10.97 -1.26
C LEU A 161 16.11 -12.43 -0.85
N ARG A 162 17.34 -12.94 -0.95
CA ARG A 162 17.69 -14.29 -0.47
C ARG A 162 17.50 -14.41 1.03
N HIS A 163 17.94 -13.42 1.79
CA HIS A 163 17.75 -13.41 3.25
C HIS A 163 16.26 -13.39 3.63
N GLN A 164 15.46 -12.53 2.99
CA GLN A 164 14.00 -12.53 3.21
C GLN A 164 13.37 -13.88 2.90
N ALA A 165 13.72 -14.48 1.76
CA ALA A 165 13.22 -15.79 1.37
C ALA A 165 13.60 -16.86 2.39
N GLU A 166 14.81 -16.82 2.91
CA GLU A 166 15.29 -17.75 3.95
C GLU A 166 14.50 -17.58 5.26
N VAL A 167 14.33 -16.36 5.74
CA VAL A 167 13.55 -16.08 6.97
C VAL A 167 12.12 -16.57 6.84
N VAL A 168 11.46 -16.29 5.72
CA VAL A 168 10.08 -16.73 5.47
C VAL A 168 10.00 -18.26 5.33
N ALA A 169 10.94 -18.88 4.64
CA ALA A 169 10.98 -20.34 4.50
C ALA A 169 11.19 -21.02 5.85
N ARG A 170 12.14 -20.58 6.67
CA ARG A 170 12.38 -21.12 8.01
C ARG A 170 11.17 -21.02 8.93
N ALA A 171 10.40 -19.92 8.83
CA ALA A 171 9.24 -19.70 9.68
C ALA A 171 8.00 -20.51 9.29
N ASN A 172 7.91 -20.99 8.04
CA ASN A 172 6.66 -21.57 7.51
C ASN A 172 6.80 -22.96 6.89
N ALA A 173 8.01 -23.42 6.58
CA ALA A 173 8.23 -24.75 6.00
C ALA A 173 8.13 -25.86 7.06
N PRO A 174 7.84 -27.11 6.65
CA PRO A 174 7.97 -28.29 7.51
C PRO A 174 9.38 -28.39 8.11
N LYS A 175 9.50 -29.03 9.29
CA LYS A 175 10.77 -29.09 10.05
C LYS A 175 11.91 -29.78 9.32
N ASP A 176 11.59 -30.71 8.44
CA ASP A 176 12.50 -31.51 7.62
C ASP A 176 12.78 -30.93 6.23
N ALA A 177 12.21 -29.76 5.93
CA ALA A 177 12.36 -29.14 4.61
C ALA A 177 13.78 -28.59 4.39
N ASP A 178 14.33 -28.84 3.21
CA ASP A 178 15.58 -28.22 2.75
C ASP A 178 15.38 -26.74 2.36
N ILE A 179 15.62 -25.87 3.32
CA ILE A 179 15.48 -24.42 3.17
C ILE A 179 16.39 -23.87 2.06
N ALA A 180 17.61 -24.39 1.93
CA ALA A 180 18.57 -23.93 0.92
C ALA A 180 18.04 -24.21 -0.50
N THR A 181 17.42 -25.36 -0.70
CA THR A 181 16.78 -25.70 -1.98
C THR A 181 15.56 -24.81 -2.26
N ILE A 182 14.71 -24.51 -1.27
CA ILE A 182 13.59 -23.58 -1.44
C ILE A 182 14.11 -22.21 -1.88
N VAL A 183 15.07 -21.63 -1.16
CA VAL A 183 15.63 -20.30 -1.46
C VAL A 183 16.24 -20.25 -2.87
N ARG A 184 16.99 -21.29 -3.26
CA ARG A 184 17.59 -21.41 -4.59
C ARG A 184 16.55 -21.45 -5.70
N LYS A 185 15.49 -22.27 -5.56
CA LYS A 185 14.42 -22.43 -6.56
C LYS A 185 13.58 -21.17 -6.72
N THR A 186 13.43 -20.39 -5.69
CA THR A 186 12.52 -19.25 -5.67
C THR A 186 13.15 -17.92 -6.08
N ASN A 187 14.49 -17.88 -6.18
CA ASN A 187 15.26 -16.70 -6.54
C ASN A 187 14.84 -15.44 -5.72
N GLY A 188 14.57 -15.62 -4.44
CA GLY A 188 14.19 -14.55 -3.51
C GLY A 188 12.74 -14.04 -3.60
N GLY A 189 11.92 -14.57 -4.51
CA GLY A 189 10.52 -14.15 -4.66
C GLY A 189 9.61 -14.78 -3.60
N LEU A 190 9.10 -14.00 -2.65
CA LEU A 190 8.29 -14.50 -1.52
C LEU A 190 7.04 -15.28 -1.94
N ARG A 191 6.37 -14.88 -3.03
CA ARG A 191 5.21 -15.64 -3.56
C ARG A 191 5.61 -17.05 -4.00
N ARG A 192 6.80 -17.21 -4.61
CA ARG A 192 7.33 -18.52 -5.00
C ARG A 192 7.73 -19.34 -3.77
N VAL A 193 8.32 -18.70 -2.75
CA VAL A 193 8.63 -19.36 -1.47
C VAL A 193 7.37 -19.98 -0.87
N TYR A 194 6.30 -19.20 -0.80
CA TYR A 194 5.02 -19.70 -0.32
C TYR A 194 4.51 -20.90 -1.13
N THR A 195 4.56 -20.80 -2.46
CA THR A 195 4.13 -21.92 -3.35
C THR A 195 4.96 -23.18 -3.14
N GLU A 196 6.27 -23.08 -2.98
CA GLU A 196 7.12 -24.24 -2.73
C GLU A 196 6.85 -24.88 -1.35
N ILE A 197 6.58 -24.06 -0.33
CA ILE A 197 6.19 -24.54 1.00
C ILE A 197 4.85 -25.30 0.94
N GLU A 198 3.85 -24.75 0.26
CA GLU A 198 2.56 -25.44 0.13
C GLU A 198 2.67 -26.78 -0.62
N LYS A 199 3.52 -26.86 -1.65
CA LYS A 199 3.80 -28.15 -2.31
C LYS A 199 4.39 -29.19 -1.35
N LEU A 200 5.30 -28.77 -0.46
CA LEU A 200 5.91 -29.67 0.53
C LEU A 200 4.92 -30.12 1.61
N LYS A 201 3.90 -29.35 1.91
CA LYS A 201 2.84 -29.74 2.85
C LYS A 201 1.84 -30.72 2.26
N LEU A 202 1.73 -30.76 0.92
CA LEU A 202 0.81 -31.64 0.20
C LEU A 202 1.46 -32.96 -0.25
N ALA A 203 2.78 -33.08 -0.16
CA ALA A 203 3.55 -34.29 -0.50
C ALA A 203 3.69 -35.19 0.72
#